data_bf34937c669e6f663952381898e8a6f6
#
_entry.id   bf34937c669e6f663952381898e8a6f6
#
_cell.length_a   1.000
_cell.length_b   1.000
_cell.length_c   1.000
_cell.angle_alpha   90.00
_cell.angle_beta   90.00
_cell.angle_gamma   90.00
#
_symmetry.space_group_name_H-M   'P 1'
#
loop_
_entity.id
_entity.type
_entity.pdbx_description
1 polymer ?
#
loop_
_entity_poly.entity_id
_entity_poly.type
_entity_poly.pdbx_seq_one_letter_code
_entity_poly.pdbx_strand_id
1 'polypeptide(L)'
;KFMKLIIINGPNLNLLGKREPEIYGSETFEDFFKQLQLKFTEIELIYFQSNIEGEIIDKLHEVGFDYDGVILNAAAYTHTSVGIGDAVKGITTPVVELHISNVHAREEFRHHSFIAPAAKGVLFGFGLKGYELAIQSFL
;
A
#
# COMPACT_ATOMS: atom_id res chain seq x y z
N LYS A 1 19.47 4.31 14.55
CA LYS A 1 18.02 4.15 14.45
C LYS A 1 17.65 3.59 13.08
N PHE A 2 16.87 2.52 13.09
CA PHE A 2 16.39 1.93 11.84
C PHE A 2 15.30 2.79 11.24
N MET A 3 15.26 2.83 9.90
CA MET A 3 14.14 3.40 9.18
C MET A 3 12.87 2.58 9.47
N LYS A 4 11.76 3.24 9.69
CA LYS A 4 10.49 2.62 10.06
C LYS A 4 9.46 2.88 8.97
N LEU A 5 9.04 1.82 8.30
CA LEU A 5 8.05 1.87 7.21
C LEU A 5 6.87 0.99 7.54
N ILE A 6 5.68 1.38 7.09
CA ILE A 6 4.49 0.55 7.21
C ILE A 6 3.88 0.31 5.84
N ILE A 7 3.43 -0.92 5.61
CA ILE A 7 2.61 -1.28 4.47
C ILE A 7 1.17 -1.34 4.95
N ILE A 8 0.31 -0.54 4.35
CA ILE A 8 -1.13 -0.54 4.63
C ILE A 8 -1.85 -1.08 3.40
N ASN A 9 -2.49 -2.23 3.54
CA ASN A 9 -3.28 -2.87 2.49
C ASN A 9 -4.77 -2.73 2.78
N GLY A 10 -5.51 -2.38 1.76
CA GLY A 10 -6.95 -2.16 1.82
C GLY A 10 -7.79 -3.41 1.54
N PRO A 11 -9.05 -3.19 1.14
CA PRO A 11 -10.05 -4.26 1.07
C PRO A 11 -9.67 -5.36 0.11
N ASN A 12 -10.00 -6.58 0.51
CA ASN A 12 -9.83 -7.81 -0.25
C ASN A 12 -8.38 -8.28 -0.39
N LEU A 13 -7.39 -7.51 0.05
CA LEU A 13 -5.98 -7.93 -0.02
C LEU A 13 -5.65 -9.01 1.01
N ASN A 14 -6.52 -9.22 1.99
CA ASN A 14 -6.46 -10.40 2.86
C ASN A 14 -6.72 -11.70 2.12
N LEU A 15 -7.30 -11.64 0.91
CA LEU A 15 -7.60 -12.80 0.10
C LEU A 15 -6.48 -13.15 -0.89
N LEU A 16 -5.37 -12.44 -0.86
CA LEU A 16 -4.25 -12.72 -1.76
C LEU A 16 -3.79 -14.17 -1.56
N GLY A 17 -3.57 -14.87 -2.68
CA GLY A 17 -3.23 -16.29 -2.66
C GLY A 17 -4.44 -17.23 -2.66
N LYS A 18 -5.63 -16.71 -2.38
CA LYS A 18 -6.88 -17.49 -2.35
C LYS A 18 -7.85 -17.11 -3.46
N ARG A 19 -7.74 -15.87 -3.96
CA ARG A 19 -8.64 -15.31 -4.95
C ARG A 19 -7.86 -15.06 -6.24
N GLU A 20 -8.42 -15.52 -7.37
CA GLU A 20 -7.86 -15.30 -8.70
C GLU A 20 -6.35 -15.56 -8.77
N PRO A 21 -5.91 -16.80 -8.41
CA PRO A 21 -4.47 -17.08 -8.36
C PRO A 21 -3.77 -16.93 -9.72
N GLU A 22 -4.48 -17.03 -10.82
CA GLU A 22 -3.94 -16.82 -12.16
C GLU A 22 -3.58 -15.35 -12.43
N ILE A 23 -4.13 -14.43 -11.63
CA ILE A 23 -3.84 -12.99 -11.76
C ILE A 23 -2.85 -12.55 -10.69
N TYR A 24 -3.10 -12.94 -9.44
CA TYR A 24 -2.36 -12.45 -8.27
C TYR A 24 -1.37 -13.46 -7.69
N GLY A 25 -1.36 -14.71 -8.23
CA GLY A 25 -0.54 -15.79 -7.69
C GLY A 25 -1.17 -16.46 -6.48
N SER A 26 -0.54 -17.53 -6.00
CA SER A 26 -1.01 -18.32 -4.87
C SER A 26 -0.34 -18.00 -3.55
N GLU A 27 0.65 -17.13 -3.54
CA GLU A 27 1.36 -16.72 -2.33
C GLU A 27 0.50 -15.76 -1.52
N THR A 28 0.39 -16.01 -0.19
CA THR A 28 -0.31 -15.08 0.69
C THR A 28 0.52 -13.84 0.93
N PHE A 29 -0.13 -12.74 1.31
CA PHE A 29 0.63 -11.53 1.62
C PHE A 29 1.49 -11.72 2.86
N GLU A 30 1.00 -12.48 3.85
CA GLU A 30 1.77 -12.76 5.08
C GLU A 30 3.09 -13.47 4.76
N ASP A 31 3.06 -14.45 3.85
CA ASP A 31 4.27 -15.14 3.42
C ASP A 31 5.21 -14.20 2.69
N PHE A 32 4.67 -13.39 1.79
CA PHE A 32 5.45 -12.40 1.04
C PHE A 32 6.05 -11.37 1.98
N PHE A 33 5.31 -10.91 2.98
CA PHE A 33 5.78 -9.91 3.93
C PHE A 33 6.99 -10.43 4.72
N LYS A 34 6.97 -11.71 5.12
CA LYS A 34 8.14 -12.31 5.78
C LYS A 34 9.38 -12.27 4.90
N GLN A 35 9.21 -12.49 3.61
CA GLN A 35 10.32 -12.38 2.65
C GLN A 35 10.86 -10.96 2.57
N LEU A 36 9.97 -9.96 2.60
CA LEU A 36 10.41 -8.56 2.62
C LEU A 36 11.20 -8.25 3.88
N GLN A 37 10.76 -8.72 5.04
CA GLN A 37 11.47 -8.52 6.29
C GLN A 37 12.86 -9.15 6.27
N LEU A 38 12.99 -10.32 5.65
CA LEU A 38 14.28 -10.99 5.51
C LEU A 38 15.21 -10.26 4.53
N LYS A 39 14.63 -9.63 3.51
CA LYS A 39 15.41 -8.90 2.50
C LYS A 39 15.89 -7.53 3.01
N PHE A 40 15.06 -6.86 3.80
CA PHE A 40 15.35 -5.50 4.29
C PHE A 40 15.55 -5.52 5.80
N THR A 41 16.60 -6.20 6.25
CA THR A 41 16.87 -6.43 7.67
C THR A 41 17.19 -5.16 8.45
N GLU A 42 17.56 -4.08 7.77
CA GLU A 42 17.90 -2.79 8.41
C GLU A 42 16.70 -1.85 8.48
N ILE A 43 15.52 -2.31 8.03
CA ILE A 43 14.30 -1.53 8.08
C ILE A 43 13.33 -2.22 9.05
N GLU A 44 12.71 -1.43 9.92
CA GLU A 44 11.59 -1.92 10.71
C GLU A 44 10.35 -1.84 9.83
N LEU A 45 9.93 -2.98 9.28
CA LEU A 45 8.73 -3.08 8.44
C LEU A 45 7.56 -3.53 9.28
N ILE A 46 6.45 -2.81 9.17
CA ILE A 46 5.20 -3.10 9.86
C ILE A 46 4.12 -3.28 8.80
N TYR A 47 3.16 -4.15 9.09
CA TYR A 47 2.07 -4.48 8.18
C TYR A 47 0.73 -4.29 8.86
N PHE A 48 -0.20 -3.67 8.13
CA PHE A 48 -1.59 -3.50 8.54
C PHE A 48 -2.49 -3.73 7.34
N GLN A 49 -3.58 -4.46 7.55
CA GLN A 49 -4.58 -4.70 6.51
C GLN A 49 -5.96 -4.49 7.10
N SER A 50 -6.84 -3.82 6.37
CA SER A 50 -8.23 -3.70 6.77
C SER A 50 -9.13 -3.54 5.54
N ASN A 51 -10.34 -4.09 5.65
CA ASN A 51 -11.40 -3.89 4.67
C ASN A 51 -12.23 -2.63 4.99
N ILE A 52 -11.98 -1.99 6.13
CA ILE A 52 -12.81 -0.90 6.64
C ILE A 52 -12.13 0.43 6.36
N GLU A 53 -12.80 1.28 5.59
CA GLU A 53 -12.26 2.58 5.18
C GLU A 53 -11.79 3.42 6.37
N GLY A 54 -12.64 3.50 7.41
CA GLY A 54 -12.31 4.28 8.60
C GLY A 54 -11.09 3.77 9.35
N GLU A 55 -10.85 2.46 9.35
CA GLU A 55 -9.67 1.90 9.98
C GLU A 55 -8.39 2.26 9.22
N ILE A 56 -8.47 2.35 7.90
CA ILE A 56 -7.33 2.80 7.10
C ILE A 56 -7.01 4.26 7.40
N ILE A 57 -8.04 5.10 7.49
CA ILE A 57 -7.89 6.51 7.86
C ILE A 57 -7.25 6.63 9.24
N ASP A 58 -7.77 5.90 10.23
CA ASP A 58 -7.24 5.92 11.59
C ASP A 58 -5.78 5.48 11.63
N LYS A 59 -5.43 4.45 10.86
CA LYS A 59 -4.05 3.97 10.81
C LYS A 59 -3.12 5.02 10.18
N LEU A 60 -3.57 5.71 9.13
CA LEU A 60 -2.79 6.80 8.54
C LEU A 60 -2.53 7.90 9.56
N HIS A 61 -3.54 8.27 10.36
CA HIS A 61 -3.36 9.26 11.43
C HIS A 61 -2.38 8.77 12.48
N GLU A 62 -2.47 7.50 12.86
CA GLU A 62 -1.61 6.92 13.89
C GLU A 62 -0.13 6.96 13.50
N VAL A 63 0.18 6.64 12.23
CA VAL A 63 1.56 6.54 11.75
C VAL A 63 2.04 7.80 11.03
N GLY A 64 1.17 8.77 10.89
CA GLY A 64 1.33 9.88 9.93
C GLY A 64 2.31 10.96 10.34
N PHE A 65 2.92 10.89 11.54
CA PHE A 65 3.76 11.98 12.03
C PHE A 65 5.10 11.52 12.59
N ASP A 66 5.34 10.21 12.69
CA ASP A 66 6.58 9.72 13.27
C ASP A 66 7.21 8.54 12.52
N TYR A 67 6.52 7.96 11.53
CA TYR A 67 7.12 6.96 10.65
C TYR A 67 7.91 7.63 9.54
N ASP A 68 8.84 6.89 8.94
CA ASP A 68 9.65 7.41 7.83
C ASP A 68 8.93 7.28 6.50
N GLY A 69 7.98 6.36 6.39
CA GLY A 69 7.20 6.21 5.17
C GLY A 69 6.03 5.26 5.31
N VAL A 70 5.05 5.46 4.43
CA VAL A 70 3.87 4.60 4.29
C VAL A 70 3.80 4.11 2.85
N ILE A 71 3.62 2.81 2.68
CA ILE A 71 3.29 2.21 1.39
C ILE A 71 1.82 1.84 1.46
N LEU A 72 0.99 2.54 0.69
CA LEU A 72 -0.45 2.43 0.77
C LEU A 72 -1.01 1.80 -0.49
N ASN A 73 -1.57 0.60 -0.35
CA ASN A 73 -2.38 -0.05 -1.36
C ASN A 73 -3.83 -0.06 -0.87
N ALA A 74 -4.55 1.02 -1.16
CA ALA A 74 -5.93 1.18 -0.70
C ALA A 74 -6.92 0.35 -1.53
N ALA A 75 -6.43 -0.39 -2.53
CA ALA A 75 -7.24 -1.23 -3.41
C ALA A 75 -8.38 -0.42 -4.03
N ALA A 76 -9.62 -0.92 -4.01
CA ALA A 76 -10.73 -0.22 -4.65
C ALA A 76 -11.03 1.15 -4.03
N TYR A 77 -10.70 1.36 -2.76
CA TYR A 77 -10.93 2.67 -2.14
C TYR A 77 -10.10 3.79 -2.76
N THR A 78 -9.03 3.47 -3.46
CA THR A 78 -8.25 4.46 -4.23
C THR A 78 -9.14 5.26 -5.18
N HIS A 79 -10.16 4.60 -5.74
CA HIS A 79 -11.00 5.15 -6.80
C HIS A 79 -12.29 5.79 -6.27
N THR A 80 -12.56 5.69 -4.97
CA THR A 80 -13.83 6.11 -4.37
C THR A 80 -13.69 6.96 -3.10
N SER A 81 -12.57 6.83 -2.38
CA SER A 81 -12.47 7.43 -1.05
C SER A 81 -11.77 8.79 -1.07
N VAL A 82 -12.59 9.83 -1.05
CA VAL A 82 -12.10 11.19 -0.77
C VAL A 82 -11.51 11.25 0.64
N GLY A 83 -12.11 10.53 1.60
CA GLY A 83 -11.64 10.53 2.99
C GLY A 83 -10.22 10.00 3.15
N ILE A 84 -9.85 8.91 2.45
CA ILE A 84 -8.48 8.40 2.49
C ILE A 84 -7.53 9.40 1.83
N GLY A 85 -7.94 9.98 0.69
CA GLY A 85 -7.14 11.01 0.03
C GLY A 85 -6.86 12.21 0.95
N ASP A 86 -7.87 12.65 1.69
CA ASP A 86 -7.72 13.73 2.65
C ASP A 86 -6.79 13.33 3.79
N ALA A 87 -6.86 12.08 4.27
CA ALA A 87 -5.97 11.60 5.32
C ALA A 87 -4.51 11.62 4.87
N VAL A 88 -4.24 11.16 3.64
CA VAL A 88 -2.88 11.19 3.07
C VAL A 88 -2.36 12.62 2.99
N LYS A 89 -3.22 13.55 2.59
CA LYS A 89 -2.86 14.97 2.50
C LYS A 89 -2.61 15.59 3.87
N GLY A 90 -3.32 15.10 4.89
CA GLY A 90 -3.29 15.69 6.24
C GLY A 90 -2.12 15.26 7.11
N ILE A 91 -1.37 14.23 6.74
CA ILE A 91 -0.23 13.72 7.50
C ILE A 91 1.08 14.22 6.92
N THR A 92 2.16 14.15 7.71
CA THR A 92 3.49 14.58 7.25
C THR A 92 4.36 13.42 6.77
N THR A 93 4.10 12.20 7.24
CA THR A 93 4.83 11.02 6.77
C THR A 93 4.57 10.83 5.27
N PRO A 94 5.62 10.72 4.43
CA PRO A 94 5.42 10.55 3.00
C PRO A 94 4.76 9.21 2.67
N VAL A 95 3.84 9.24 1.71
CA VAL A 95 3.07 8.07 1.30
C VAL A 95 3.38 7.75 -0.16
N VAL A 96 3.71 6.50 -0.44
CA VAL A 96 3.78 5.98 -1.80
C VAL A 96 2.52 5.16 -2.06
N GLU A 97 1.77 5.54 -3.08
CA GLU A 97 0.60 4.78 -3.53
C GLU A 97 1.07 3.60 -4.37
N LEU A 98 0.51 2.41 -4.11
CA LEU A 98 0.90 1.20 -4.81
C LEU A 98 -0.30 0.38 -5.22
N HIS A 99 -0.24 -0.18 -6.42
CA HIS A 99 -1.21 -1.16 -6.93
C HIS A 99 -0.46 -2.34 -7.51
N ILE A 100 -0.96 -3.55 -7.24
CA ILE A 100 -0.35 -4.80 -7.74
C ILE A 100 -0.55 -4.90 -9.25
N SER A 101 -1.78 -4.65 -9.73
CA SER A 101 -2.10 -4.74 -11.15
C SER A 101 -1.79 -3.44 -11.88
N ASN A 102 -1.69 -3.53 -13.20
CA ASN A 102 -1.64 -2.35 -14.05
C ASN A 102 -3.08 -1.79 -14.16
N VAL A 103 -3.35 -0.72 -13.42
CA VAL A 103 -4.68 -0.13 -13.34
C VAL A 103 -5.17 0.39 -14.71
N HIS A 104 -4.28 0.77 -15.60
CA HIS A 104 -4.64 1.24 -16.93
C HIS A 104 -5.08 0.10 -17.87
N ALA A 105 -4.81 -1.14 -17.49
CA ALA A 105 -5.28 -2.32 -18.24
C ALA A 105 -6.61 -2.84 -17.72
N ARG A 106 -7.23 -2.13 -16.77
CA ARG A 106 -8.48 -2.53 -16.13
C ARG A 106 -9.58 -1.52 -16.47
N GLU A 107 -10.72 -1.59 -15.75
CA GLU A 107 -11.87 -0.72 -16.01
C GLU A 107 -11.49 0.76 -15.88
N GLU A 108 -12.14 1.60 -16.66
CA GLU A 108 -11.81 3.03 -16.75
C GLU A 108 -11.88 3.74 -15.39
N PHE A 109 -12.83 3.35 -14.50
CA PHE A 109 -12.94 3.99 -13.19
C PHE A 109 -11.68 3.79 -12.33
N ARG A 110 -10.84 2.78 -12.65
CA ARG A 110 -9.59 2.53 -11.93
C ARG A 110 -8.45 3.43 -12.39
N HIS A 111 -8.67 4.26 -13.41
CA HIS A 111 -7.64 5.18 -13.90
C HIS A 111 -7.56 6.45 -13.05
N HIS A 112 -8.53 6.68 -12.15
CA HIS A 112 -8.55 7.85 -11.28
C HIS A 112 -8.19 7.47 -9.85
N SER A 113 -7.35 8.29 -9.21
CA SER A 113 -6.95 8.10 -7.82
C SER A 113 -7.21 9.37 -7.02
N PHE A 114 -7.91 9.22 -5.89
CA PHE A 114 -8.03 10.29 -4.91
C PHE A 114 -6.79 10.42 -4.02
N ILE A 115 -5.87 9.45 -4.09
CA ILE A 115 -4.66 9.40 -3.26
C ILE A 115 -3.47 10.02 -3.99
N ALA A 116 -3.35 9.76 -5.29
CA ALA A 116 -2.19 10.14 -6.09
C ALA A 116 -1.78 11.61 -5.95
N PRO A 117 -2.72 12.59 -5.96
CA PRO A 117 -2.31 13.99 -5.87
C PRO A 117 -1.58 14.36 -4.58
N ALA A 118 -1.80 13.61 -3.49
CA ALA A 118 -1.16 13.85 -2.20
C ALA A 118 0.00 12.89 -1.92
N ALA A 119 0.21 11.89 -2.76
CA ALA A 119 1.27 10.90 -2.57
C ALA A 119 2.62 11.44 -3.02
N LYS A 120 3.68 10.92 -2.41
CA LYS A 120 5.06 11.18 -2.84
C LYS A 120 5.33 10.60 -4.23
N GLY A 121 4.71 9.46 -4.54
CA GLY A 121 4.85 8.78 -5.83
C GLY A 121 3.83 7.68 -5.96
N VAL A 122 3.71 7.12 -7.17
CA VAL A 122 2.74 6.07 -7.50
C VAL A 122 3.44 4.95 -8.25
N LEU A 123 3.22 3.71 -7.81
CA LEU A 123 3.71 2.51 -8.48
C LEU A 123 2.53 1.60 -8.79
N PHE A 124 2.47 1.06 -10.00
CA PHE A 124 1.47 0.06 -10.31
C PHE A 124 1.93 -0.86 -11.45
N GLY A 125 1.42 -2.10 -11.44
CA GLY A 125 1.63 -3.01 -12.56
C GLY A 125 2.78 -4.00 -12.41
N PHE A 126 3.48 -4.01 -11.30
CA PHE A 126 4.66 -4.87 -11.10
C PHE A 126 4.39 -6.07 -10.20
N GLY A 127 3.12 -6.40 -9.96
CA GLY A 127 2.77 -7.50 -9.06
C GLY A 127 3.27 -7.23 -7.64
N LEU A 128 3.60 -8.29 -6.91
CA LEU A 128 4.12 -8.18 -5.55
C LEU A 128 5.47 -7.49 -5.49
N LYS A 129 6.26 -7.55 -6.57
CA LYS A 129 7.54 -6.84 -6.62
C LYS A 129 7.37 -5.33 -6.41
N GLY A 130 6.20 -4.78 -6.70
CA GLY A 130 5.93 -3.37 -6.47
C GLY A 130 6.19 -2.93 -5.04
N TYR A 131 5.90 -3.80 -4.04
CA TYR A 131 6.17 -3.49 -2.64
C TYR A 131 7.68 -3.33 -2.38
N GLU A 132 8.49 -4.19 -2.97
CA GLU A 132 9.93 -4.08 -2.86
C GLU A 132 10.45 -2.77 -3.49
N LEU A 133 9.93 -2.42 -4.67
CA LEU A 133 10.29 -1.18 -5.34
C LEU A 133 9.86 0.04 -4.52
N ALA A 134 8.69 -0.03 -3.89
CA ALA A 134 8.22 1.05 -3.03
C ALA A 134 9.12 1.23 -1.80
N ILE A 135 9.56 0.13 -1.18
CA ILE A 135 10.52 0.20 -0.07
C ILE A 135 11.81 0.85 -0.54
N GLN A 136 12.33 0.44 -1.69
CA GLN A 136 13.56 0.99 -2.25
C GLN A 136 13.45 2.49 -2.52
N SER A 137 12.24 2.99 -2.81
CA SER A 137 12.03 4.42 -3.07
C SER A 137 12.30 5.29 -1.84
N PHE A 138 12.33 4.70 -0.65
CA PHE A 138 12.64 5.41 0.60
C PHE A 138 14.11 5.33 0.97
N LEU A 139 14.88 4.49 0.32
CA LEU A 139 16.30 4.31 0.56
C LEU A 139 17.12 5.22 -0.36
#